data_1a098688f5a6d8e83d037a73d111c903
#
_entry.id   1a098688f5a6d8e83d037a73d111c903
#
_cell.length_a   1.000
_cell.length_b   1.000
_cell.length_c   1.000
_cell.angle_alpha   90.00
_cell.angle_beta   90.00
_cell.angle_gamma   90.00
#
_symmetry.space_group_name_H-M   'P 1'
#
loop_
_entity.id
_entity.type
_entity.pdbx_description
1 polymer ?
#
loop_
_entity_poly.entity_id
_entity_poly.type
_entity_poly.pdbx_seq_one_letter_code
_entity_poly.pdbx_strand_id
1 'polypeptide(L)'
;CIVSGAGLPLDLPGVVAETEDRMTGRSHRTMLAPIVSSTRALSAVTKYWMKKYDRKPDFIVAEGPLAGGHLGFKKEELDAYTPQTYEKELTAMIRQAAELGIPLIAAGGIYTGEDKEHCMSLGAAGVQMGTRFVTTEECDAADAYKQAYLGARKEDIVIVKSPVGMPGRAIQNAFLEKVAAGERFMTGCRHCIKTCDPKTAPYCITRALINAATGDVDNGLLFCGSNAWRAQKIERTVDIMEEMA
;
A
#
# COMPACT_ATOMS: atom_id res chain seq x y z
N CYS A 1 7.11 -13.37 8.05
CA CYS A 1 7.45 -11.97 7.76
C CYS A 1 6.23 -11.08 7.99
N ILE A 2 6.43 -9.90 8.58
CA ILE A 2 5.40 -8.86 8.74
C ILE A 2 5.85 -7.61 8.01
N VAL A 3 5.10 -7.21 6.98
CA VAL A 3 5.25 -5.93 6.28
C VAL A 3 4.18 -4.99 6.84
N SER A 4 4.56 -3.84 7.38
CA SER A 4 3.65 -2.94 8.09
C SER A 4 3.78 -1.49 7.62
N GLY A 5 2.64 -0.87 7.32
CA GLY A 5 2.49 0.50 6.82
C GLY A 5 1.25 1.19 7.38
N ALA A 6 0.75 2.18 6.64
CA ALA A 6 -0.34 3.08 7.05
C ALA A 6 -0.03 3.86 8.35
N GLY A 7 1.18 4.37 8.42
CA GLY A 7 1.83 5.03 9.55
C GLY A 7 3.15 4.34 9.89
N LEU A 8 4.01 5.02 10.67
CA LEU A 8 5.28 4.41 11.08
C LEU A 8 5.04 3.35 12.17
N PRO A 9 5.41 2.07 11.95
CA PRO A 9 5.15 0.98 12.89
C PRO A 9 6.19 0.96 14.01
N LEU A 10 6.26 2.03 14.81
CA LEU A 10 7.34 2.25 15.78
C LEU A 10 7.43 1.15 16.84
N ASP A 11 6.30 0.62 17.31
CA ASP A 11 6.26 -0.37 18.39
C ASP A 11 6.20 -1.83 17.91
N LEU A 12 6.20 -2.06 16.58
CA LEU A 12 6.10 -3.40 15.99
C LEU A 12 7.13 -4.40 16.55
N PRO A 13 8.44 -4.07 16.70
CA PRO A 13 9.42 -5.01 17.24
C PRO A 13 9.08 -5.48 18.66
N GLY A 14 8.57 -4.57 19.52
CA GLY A 14 8.17 -4.91 20.88
C GLY A 14 6.98 -5.86 20.91
N VAL A 15 5.93 -5.58 20.14
CA VAL A 15 4.75 -6.45 20.04
C VAL A 15 5.10 -7.83 19.53
N VAL A 16 6.00 -7.93 18.55
CA VAL A 16 6.44 -9.21 17.98
C VAL A 16 7.27 -9.99 19.02
N ALA A 17 8.23 -9.34 19.70
CA ALA A 17 9.05 -9.99 20.74
C ALA A 17 8.17 -10.55 21.87
N GLU A 18 7.22 -9.78 22.39
CA GLU A 18 6.27 -10.25 23.41
C GLU A 18 5.42 -11.44 22.94
N THR A 19 5.13 -11.52 21.63
CA THR A 19 4.34 -12.62 21.08
C THR A 19 5.20 -13.86 20.86
N GLU A 20 6.42 -13.71 20.37
CA GLU A 20 7.39 -14.81 20.17
C GLU A 20 7.74 -15.46 21.53
N ASP A 21 7.94 -14.67 22.58
CA ASP A 21 8.19 -15.17 23.94
C ASP A 21 7.05 -16.04 24.50
N ARG A 22 5.80 -15.74 24.12
CA ARG A 22 4.62 -16.52 24.53
C ARG A 22 4.44 -17.81 23.73
N MET A 23 4.97 -17.86 22.51
CA MET A 23 4.88 -19.02 21.61
C MET A 23 6.05 -20.00 21.88
N THR A 24 6.14 -20.50 23.11
CA THR A 24 7.22 -21.39 23.57
C THR A 24 7.46 -22.57 22.62
N GLY A 25 8.71 -22.76 22.20
CA GLY A 25 9.20 -23.96 21.52
C GLY A 25 9.60 -23.82 20.06
N ARG A 26 9.52 -22.65 19.42
CA ARG A 26 10.02 -22.44 18.08
C ARG A 26 10.97 -21.25 18.03
N SER A 27 12.23 -21.52 17.72
CA SER A 27 13.24 -20.48 17.45
C SER A 27 13.00 -19.82 16.08
N HIS A 28 11.82 -19.25 15.87
CA HIS A 28 11.52 -18.52 14.63
C HIS A 28 11.56 -17.02 14.91
N ARG A 29 12.56 -16.37 14.36
CA ARG A 29 12.60 -14.92 14.31
C ARG A 29 11.71 -14.43 13.17
N THR A 30 10.63 -13.74 13.50
CA THR A 30 9.76 -13.08 12.50
C THR A 30 10.52 -11.94 11.83
N MET A 31 10.60 -11.95 10.52
CA MET A 31 11.14 -10.83 9.74
C MET A 31 10.20 -9.65 9.78
N LEU A 32 10.73 -8.44 9.96
CA LEU A 32 9.98 -7.20 10.08
C LEU A 32 10.40 -6.19 9.02
N ALA A 33 9.44 -5.71 8.26
CA ALA A 33 9.66 -4.72 7.22
C ALA A 33 8.69 -3.53 7.37
N PRO A 34 9.18 -2.34 7.74
CA PRO A 34 8.37 -1.14 7.72
C PRO A 34 8.19 -0.63 6.28
N ILE A 35 7.00 -0.10 5.99
CA ILE A 35 6.74 0.66 4.76
C ILE A 35 7.03 2.13 5.06
N VAL A 36 7.82 2.77 4.21
CA VAL A 36 8.19 4.19 4.31
C VAL A 36 8.07 4.87 2.96
N SER A 37 7.81 6.19 2.96
CA SER A 37 7.64 6.95 1.72
C SER A 37 8.69 8.07 1.56
N SER A 38 9.67 8.14 2.46
CA SER A 38 10.74 9.15 2.41
C SER A 38 11.97 8.75 3.23
N THR A 39 13.12 9.35 2.89
CA THR A 39 14.37 9.24 3.66
C THR A 39 14.20 9.65 5.12
N ARG A 40 13.36 10.65 5.38
CA ARG A 40 13.01 11.09 6.74
C ARG A 40 12.27 9.98 7.52
N ALA A 41 11.27 9.36 6.91
CA ALA A 41 10.52 8.27 7.53
C ALA A 41 11.41 7.04 7.78
N LEU A 42 12.28 6.69 6.81
CA LEU A 42 13.28 5.64 6.93
C LEU A 42 14.20 5.89 8.13
N SER A 43 14.79 7.10 8.23
CA SER A 43 15.62 7.49 9.38
C SER A 43 14.88 7.40 10.71
N ALA A 44 13.62 7.85 10.74
CA ALA A 44 12.84 7.87 11.97
C ALA A 44 12.58 6.45 12.50
N VAL A 45 12.10 5.56 11.64
CA VAL A 45 11.77 4.19 12.06
C VAL A 45 13.03 3.38 12.41
N THR A 46 14.09 3.46 11.61
CA THR A 46 15.33 2.70 11.86
C THR A 46 16.02 3.14 13.15
N LYS A 47 16.16 4.46 13.37
CA LYS A 47 16.75 4.98 14.62
C LYS A 47 15.93 4.62 15.83
N TYR A 48 14.59 4.69 15.74
CA TYR A 48 13.71 4.35 16.84
C TYR A 48 13.80 2.87 17.21
N TRP A 49 13.73 1.98 16.22
CA TRP A 49 13.83 0.55 16.44
C TRP A 49 15.17 0.14 17.03
N MET A 50 16.27 0.69 16.48
CA MET A 50 17.62 0.42 17.00
C MET A 50 17.80 0.92 18.44
N LYS A 51 17.31 2.14 18.74
CA LYS A 51 17.47 2.73 20.08
C LYS A 51 16.62 2.03 21.13
N LYS A 52 15.37 1.66 20.81
CA LYS A 52 14.40 1.15 21.79
C LYS A 52 14.42 -0.37 21.91
N TYR A 53 14.67 -1.07 20.80
CA TYR A 53 14.53 -2.52 20.72
C TYR A 53 15.82 -3.25 20.31
N ASP A 54 16.92 -2.54 20.11
CA ASP A 54 18.16 -3.07 19.52
C ASP A 54 17.88 -3.94 18.28
N ARG A 55 16.95 -3.47 17.43
CA ARG A 55 16.46 -4.20 16.27
C ARG A 55 16.56 -3.35 15.01
N LYS A 56 17.18 -3.90 13.95
CA LYS A 56 17.10 -3.35 12.58
C LYS A 56 15.91 -3.97 11.83
N PRO A 57 15.27 -3.24 10.89
CA PRO A 57 14.43 -3.86 9.89
C PRO A 57 15.20 -4.95 9.12
N ASP A 58 14.53 -6.04 8.78
CA ASP A 58 15.13 -7.10 7.96
C ASP A 58 15.18 -6.67 6.48
N PHE A 59 14.22 -5.88 6.04
CA PHE A 59 14.23 -5.10 4.80
C PHE A 59 13.28 -3.90 4.94
N ILE A 60 13.28 -3.01 3.97
CA ILE A 60 12.42 -1.83 3.92
C ILE A 60 11.60 -1.87 2.64
N VAL A 61 10.32 -1.51 2.71
CA VAL A 61 9.51 -1.25 1.54
C VAL A 61 9.40 0.27 1.35
N ALA A 62 9.94 0.78 0.24
CA ALA A 62 9.81 2.18 -0.14
C ALA A 62 8.58 2.34 -1.02
N GLU A 63 7.50 2.88 -0.45
CA GLU A 63 6.24 3.08 -1.15
C GLU A 63 6.18 4.46 -1.79
N GLY A 64 6.12 4.47 -3.12
CA GLY A 64 6.08 5.70 -3.93
C GLY A 64 4.69 6.31 -4.07
N PRO A 65 4.64 7.56 -4.59
CA PRO A 65 3.39 8.31 -4.76
C PRO A 65 2.42 7.69 -5.78
N LEU A 66 2.85 6.70 -6.56
CA LEU A 66 2.01 5.96 -7.52
C LEU A 66 1.38 4.69 -6.93
N ALA A 67 1.58 4.43 -5.64
CA ALA A 67 0.99 3.30 -4.94
C ALA A 67 -0.54 3.38 -4.87
N GLY A 68 -1.17 2.27 -4.51
CA GLY A 68 -2.60 2.15 -4.26
C GLY A 68 -2.96 2.19 -2.78
N GLY A 69 -4.22 2.32 -2.48
CA GLY A 69 -4.68 2.40 -1.11
C GLY A 69 -4.31 3.71 -0.43
N HIS A 70 -4.05 3.66 0.87
CA HIS A 70 -3.61 4.83 1.63
C HIS A 70 -2.18 5.21 1.25
N LEU A 71 -1.95 6.51 1.08
CA LEU A 71 -0.67 7.06 0.63
C LEU A 71 0.02 7.80 1.77
N GLY A 72 1.32 7.54 1.94
CA GLY A 72 2.18 8.19 2.94
C GLY A 72 2.61 9.62 2.56
N PHE A 73 1.83 10.30 1.72
CA PHE A 73 2.10 11.63 1.18
C PHE A 73 0.95 12.57 1.52
N LYS A 74 1.20 13.88 1.57
CA LYS A 74 0.14 14.87 1.57
C LYS A 74 -0.42 15.05 0.17
N LYS A 75 -1.66 15.56 0.08
CA LYS A 75 -2.29 15.80 -1.23
C LYS A 75 -1.46 16.72 -2.11
N GLU A 76 -0.91 17.78 -1.53
CA GLU A 76 -0.08 18.77 -2.22
C GLU A 76 1.21 18.15 -2.79
N GLU A 77 1.78 17.16 -2.09
CA GLU A 77 2.96 16.41 -2.53
C GLU A 77 2.61 15.50 -3.71
N LEU A 78 1.42 14.90 -3.68
CA LEU A 78 0.91 14.08 -4.78
C LEU A 78 0.59 14.92 -6.03
N ASP A 79 0.03 16.12 -5.84
CA ASP A 79 -0.27 17.05 -6.94
C ASP A 79 1.01 17.63 -7.57
N ALA A 80 2.08 17.80 -6.77
CA ALA A 80 3.39 18.29 -7.23
C ALA A 80 4.34 17.17 -7.71
N TYR A 81 3.89 15.91 -7.70
CA TYR A 81 4.71 14.78 -8.09
C TYR A 81 5.20 14.87 -9.53
N THR A 82 6.47 14.54 -9.71
CA THR A 82 7.05 14.20 -11.02
C THR A 82 7.86 12.90 -10.90
N PRO A 83 7.99 12.10 -11.97
CA PRO A 83 8.85 10.92 -11.95
C PRO A 83 10.26 11.22 -11.45
N GLN A 84 10.84 12.33 -11.91
CA GLN A 84 12.22 12.73 -11.57
C GLN A 84 12.38 13.11 -10.09
N THR A 85 11.37 13.73 -9.47
CA THR A 85 11.43 14.07 -8.04
C THR A 85 11.37 12.83 -7.16
N TYR A 86 10.54 11.86 -7.53
CA TYR A 86 10.44 10.63 -6.75
C TYR A 86 11.67 9.71 -6.98
N GLU A 87 12.19 9.62 -8.19
CA GLU A 87 13.38 8.82 -8.49
C GLU A 87 14.58 9.29 -7.65
N LYS A 88 14.74 10.62 -7.46
CA LYS A 88 15.76 11.16 -6.56
C LYS A 88 15.56 10.72 -5.11
N GLU A 89 14.33 10.76 -4.63
CA GLU A 89 14.00 10.33 -3.26
C GLU A 89 14.18 8.82 -3.09
N LEU A 90 13.73 8.01 -4.06
CA LEU A 90 13.92 6.56 -4.05
C LEU A 90 15.42 6.20 -4.03
N THR A 91 16.23 6.82 -4.90
CA THR A 91 17.68 6.62 -4.94
C THR A 91 18.34 7.01 -3.62
N ALA A 92 17.89 8.11 -3.00
CA ALA A 92 18.38 8.52 -1.69
C ALA A 92 18.00 7.52 -0.58
N MET A 93 16.78 6.98 -0.59
CA MET A 93 16.35 5.92 0.35
C MET A 93 17.15 4.63 0.14
N ILE A 94 17.39 4.22 -1.10
CA ILE A 94 18.22 3.04 -1.43
C ILE A 94 19.61 3.19 -0.84
N ARG A 95 20.25 4.33 -1.08
CA ARG A 95 21.61 4.61 -0.55
C ARG A 95 21.64 4.56 0.98
N GLN A 96 20.66 5.23 1.62
CA GLN A 96 20.56 5.26 3.07
C GLN A 96 20.33 3.88 3.69
N ALA A 97 19.50 3.05 3.05
CA ALA A 97 19.27 1.66 3.48
C ALA A 97 20.55 0.81 3.32
N ALA A 98 21.27 0.97 2.19
CA ALA A 98 22.52 0.29 1.94
C ALA A 98 23.61 0.63 2.96
N GLU A 99 23.73 1.89 3.39
CA GLU A 99 24.64 2.32 4.47
C GLU A 99 24.36 1.61 5.81
N LEU A 100 23.09 1.21 6.04
CA LEU A 100 22.68 0.47 7.22
C LEU A 100 22.77 -1.05 7.03
N GLY A 101 23.12 -1.53 5.82
CA GLY A 101 23.12 -2.94 5.45
C GLY A 101 21.71 -3.54 5.38
N ILE A 102 20.70 -2.75 5.00
CA ILE A 102 19.29 -3.16 4.94
C ILE A 102 18.84 -3.19 3.48
N PRO A 103 18.34 -4.33 2.94
CA PRO A 103 17.75 -4.37 1.61
C PRO A 103 16.54 -3.45 1.49
N LEU A 104 16.37 -2.78 0.34
CA LEU A 104 15.20 -1.94 0.06
C LEU A 104 14.44 -2.51 -1.14
N ILE A 105 13.13 -2.67 -0.94
CA ILE A 105 12.15 -3.10 -1.93
C ILE A 105 11.38 -1.88 -2.42
N ALA A 106 11.38 -1.61 -3.71
CA ALA A 106 10.61 -0.51 -4.30
C ALA A 106 9.15 -0.92 -4.51
N ALA A 107 8.22 -0.01 -4.22
CA ALA A 107 6.78 -0.23 -4.37
C ALA A 107 6.07 1.02 -4.91
N GLY A 108 4.94 0.81 -5.59
CA GLY A 108 4.10 1.87 -6.13
C GLY A 108 4.39 2.22 -7.59
N GLY A 109 3.38 2.00 -8.44
CA GLY A 109 3.46 2.29 -9.87
C GLY A 109 4.13 1.22 -10.73
N ILE A 110 4.66 0.17 -10.13
CA ILE A 110 5.31 -0.94 -10.85
C ILE A 110 4.24 -1.85 -11.45
N TYR A 111 4.31 -2.11 -12.76
CA TYR A 111 3.31 -2.89 -13.47
C TYR A 111 3.91 -3.90 -14.46
N THR A 112 5.06 -3.60 -15.07
CA THR A 112 5.74 -4.44 -16.07
C THR A 112 7.14 -4.83 -15.63
N GLY A 113 7.75 -5.78 -16.36
CA GLY A 113 9.16 -6.13 -16.21
C GLY A 113 10.09 -4.93 -16.39
N GLU A 114 9.78 -4.02 -17.32
CA GLU A 114 10.55 -2.78 -17.52
C GLU A 114 10.52 -1.87 -16.29
N ASP A 115 9.34 -1.73 -15.64
CA ASP A 115 9.22 -0.96 -14.40
C ASP A 115 10.08 -1.59 -13.28
N LYS A 116 10.11 -2.94 -13.19
CA LYS A 116 10.98 -3.68 -12.27
C LYS A 116 12.45 -3.41 -12.57
N GLU A 117 12.88 -3.62 -13.81
CA GLU A 117 14.27 -3.43 -14.23
C GLU A 117 14.74 -1.99 -13.95
N HIS A 118 13.88 -1.00 -14.16
CA HIS A 118 14.20 0.38 -13.80
C HIS A 118 14.49 0.52 -12.30
N CYS A 119 13.63 0.00 -11.42
CA CYS A 119 13.86 0.03 -9.97
C CYS A 119 15.14 -0.72 -9.56
N MET A 120 15.40 -1.87 -10.17
CA MET A 120 16.62 -2.65 -9.92
C MET A 120 17.87 -1.88 -10.37
N SER A 121 17.82 -1.18 -11.50
CA SER A 121 18.93 -0.35 -12.00
C SER A 121 19.28 0.81 -11.07
N LEU A 122 18.33 1.31 -10.29
CA LEU A 122 18.55 2.32 -9.24
C LEU A 122 19.19 1.73 -7.98
N GLY A 123 19.26 0.38 -7.87
CA GLY A 123 19.86 -0.34 -6.74
C GLY A 123 18.85 -0.91 -5.74
N ALA A 124 17.56 -0.96 -6.07
CA ALA A 124 16.58 -1.69 -5.25
C ALA A 124 16.93 -3.19 -5.21
N ALA A 125 16.69 -3.84 -4.08
CA ALA A 125 16.91 -5.28 -3.91
C ALA A 125 15.74 -6.13 -4.45
N GLY A 126 14.64 -5.50 -4.82
CA GLY A 126 13.45 -6.13 -5.37
C GLY A 126 12.31 -5.13 -5.50
N VAL A 127 11.14 -5.63 -5.93
CA VAL A 127 9.93 -4.82 -6.09
C VAL A 127 8.74 -5.45 -5.38
N GLN A 128 7.78 -4.62 -4.96
CA GLN A 128 6.48 -5.04 -4.45
C GLN A 128 5.38 -4.52 -5.37
N MET A 129 4.51 -5.42 -5.79
CA MET A 129 3.37 -5.13 -6.67
C MET A 129 2.08 -5.65 -6.05
N GLY A 130 0.97 -4.98 -6.34
CA GLY A 130 -0.36 -5.41 -5.88
C GLY A 130 -1.40 -5.31 -6.98
N THR A 131 -1.54 -4.15 -7.58
CA THR A 131 -2.62 -3.80 -8.52
C THR A 131 -2.78 -4.78 -9.69
N ARG A 132 -1.69 -5.22 -10.32
CA ARG A 132 -1.74 -6.17 -11.45
C ARG A 132 -2.27 -7.55 -11.02
N PHE A 133 -1.96 -7.97 -9.80
CA PHE A 133 -2.42 -9.26 -9.26
C PHE A 133 -3.91 -9.28 -8.92
N VAL A 134 -4.60 -8.14 -8.87
CA VAL A 134 -6.06 -8.08 -8.68
C VAL A 134 -6.79 -8.70 -9.87
N THR A 135 -6.29 -8.51 -11.08
CA THR A 135 -6.89 -9.07 -12.31
C THR A 135 -6.25 -10.39 -12.69
N THR A 136 -6.10 -11.29 -11.70
CA THR A 136 -5.62 -12.65 -11.92
C THR A 136 -6.72 -13.70 -11.64
N GLU A 137 -6.56 -14.88 -12.21
CA GLU A 137 -7.44 -16.04 -11.95
C GLU A 137 -7.41 -16.40 -10.46
N GLU A 138 -6.20 -16.33 -9.84
CA GLU A 138 -5.96 -16.75 -8.46
C GLU A 138 -6.40 -15.70 -7.42
N CYS A 139 -6.69 -14.47 -7.81
CA CYS A 139 -7.26 -13.47 -6.91
C CYS A 139 -8.68 -13.90 -6.51
N ASP A 140 -8.94 -13.99 -5.20
CA ASP A 140 -10.22 -14.43 -4.63
C ASP A 140 -11.27 -13.31 -4.48
N ALA A 141 -10.97 -12.08 -4.95
CA ALA A 141 -11.96 -11.03 -5.04
C ALA A 141 -13.06 -11.38 -6.05
N ALA A 142 -14.28 -10.93 -5.79
CA ALA A 142 -15.42 -11.20 -6.67
C ALA A 142 -15.16 -10.70 -8.11
N ASP A 143 -15.76 -11.36 -9.09
CA ASP A 143 -15.59 -11.01 -10.51
C ASP A 143 -15.93 -9.55 -10.80
N ALA A 144 -17.00 -9.02 -10.18
CA ALA A 144 -17.36 -7.61 -10.33
C ALA A 144 -16.22 -6.65 -9.91
N TYR A 145 -15.44 -7.00 -8.88
CA TYR A 145 -14.26 -6.24 -8.48
C TYR A 145 -13.18 -6.25 -9.57
N LYS A 146 -12.87 -7.43 -10.12
CA LYS A 146 -11.90 -7.57 -11.22
C LYS A 146 -12.37 -6.85 -12.48
N GLN A 147 -13.66 -6.93 -12.82
CA GLN A 147 -14.24 -6.23 -13.97
C GLN A 147 -14.17 -4.71 -13.82
N ALA A 148 -14.31 -4.17 -12.60
CA ALA A 148 -14.14 -2.74 -12.36
C ALA A 148 -12.70 -2.27 -12.67
N TYR A 149 -11.68 -3.11 -12.44
CA TYR A 149 -10.31 -2.80 -12.85
C TYR A 149 -10.14 -2.87 -14.37
N LEU A 150 -10.71 -3.90 -15.01
CA LEU A 150 -10.62 -4.05 -16.48
C LEU A 150 -11.34 -2.93 -17.24
N GLY A 151 -12.41 -2.38 -16.64
CA GLY A 151 -13.16 -1.27 -17.20
C GLY A 151 -12.60 0.12 -16.87
N ALA A 152 -11.62 0.22 -15.97
CA ALA A 152 -11.11 1.50 -15.52
C ALA A 152 -10.24 2.18 -16.59
N ARG A 153 -10.48 3.45 -16.82
CA ARG A 153 -9.63 4.33 -17.66
C ARG A 153 -8.67 5.10 -16.78
N LYS A 154 -7.66 5.71 -17.37
CA LYS A 154 -6.65 6.47 -16.64
C LYS A 154 -7.24 7.64 -15.85
N GLU A 155 -8.23 8.31 -16.39
CA GLU A 155 -8.97 9.42 -15.77
C GLU A 155 -9.87 8.98 -14.62
N ASP A 156 -10.22 7.69 -14.53
CA ASP A 156 -11.02 7.14 -13.45
C ASP A 156 -10.17 6.86 -12.19
N ILE A 157 -8.84 6.97 -12.27
CA ILE A 157 -7.95 6.76 -11.13
C ILE A 157 -7.80 8.07 -10.36
N VAL A 158 -8.40 8.15 -9.18
CA VAL A 158 -8.54 9.39 -8.40
C VAL A 158 -7.89 9.31 -7.02
N ILE A 159 -7.52 10.46 -6.47
CA ILE A 159 -7.11 10.59 -5.06
C ILE A 159 -8.34 10.98 -4.23
N VAL A 160 -8.64 10.17 -3.23
CA VAL A 160 -9.76 10.36 -2.31
C VAL A 160 -9.27 10.68 -0.90
N LYS A 161 -10.08 11.42 -0.14
CA LYS A 161 -9.86 11.63 1.29
C LYS A 161 -10.45 10.46 2.05
N SER A 162 -9.59 9.65 2.66
CA SER A 162 -10.05 8.53 3.48
C SER A 162 -10.56 8.99 4.85
N PRO A 163 -11.56 8.31 5.44
CA PRO A 163 -12.04 8.56 6.81
C PRO A 163 -10.96 8.42 7.88
N VAL A 164 -9.86 7.74 7.57
CA VAL A 164 -8.74 7.56 8.51
C VAL A 164 -7.73 8.71 8.48
N GLY A 165 -8.00 9.78 7.71
CA GLY A 165 -7.20 11.00 7.68
C GLY A 165 -6.02 11.00 6.71
N MET A 166 -5.86 9.95 5.89
CA MET A 166 -4.83 9.85 4.85
C MET A 166 -5.47 10.00 3.46
N PRO A 167 -4.77 10.55 2.45
CA PRO A 167 -5.22 10.40 1.07
C PRO A 167 -5.13 8.94 0.65
N GLY A 168 -6.00 8.53 -0.27
CA GLY A 168 -5.98 7.20 -0.84
C GLY A 168 -6.19 7.25 -2.35
N ARG A 169 -5.68 6.25 -3.09
CA ARG A 169 -5.94 6.14 -4.52
C ARG A 169 -6.93 5.03 -4.79
N ALA A 170 -7.95 5.36 -5.58
CA ALA A 170 -9.07 4.48 -5.89
C ALA A 170 -9.56 4.65 -7.32
N ILE A 171 -10.35 3.69 -7.80
CA ILE A 171 -11.13 3.81 -9.02
C ILE A 171 -12.40 4.61 -8.70
N GLN A 172 -12.67 5.65 -9.50
CA GLN A 172 -13.92 6.42 -9.44
C GLN A 172 -15.11 5.51 -9.76
N ASN A 173 -16.13 5.54 -8.92
CA ASN A 173 -17.34 4.73 -9.07
C ASN A 173 -18.55 5.42 -8.45
N ALA A 174 -19.74 4.81 -8.57
CA ALA A 174 -20.99 5.34 -8.03
C ALA A 174 -20.93 5.60 -6.51
N PHE A 175 -20.20 4.78 -5.74
CA PHE A 175 -20.00 5.01 -4.30
C PHE A 175 -19.29 6.33 -4.02
N LEU A 176 -18.17 6.60 -4.71
CA LEU A 176 -17.41 7.84 -4.53
C LEU A 176 -18.17 9.07 -4.99
N GLU A 177 -19.02 8.96 -6.03
CA GLU A 177 -19.92 10.03 -6.47
C GLU A 177 -20.94 10.39 -5.40
N LYS A 178 -21.59 9.39 -4.80
CA LYS A 178 -22.53 9.59 -3.68
C LYS A 178 -21.85 10.22 -2.46
N VAL A 179 -20.64 9.76 -2.11
CA VAL A 179 -19.84 10.35 -1.02
C VAL A 179 -19.49 11.81 -1.33
N ALA A 180 -19.10 12.13 -2.57
CA ALA A 180 -18.81 13.49 -3.00
C ALA A 180 -20.06 14.39 -2.98
N ALA A 181 -21.24 13.82 -3.24
CA ALA A 181 -22.54 14.50 -3.12
C ALA A 181 -22.98 14.71 -1.66
N GLY A 182 -22.20 14.24 -0.68
CA GLY A 182 -22.47 14.40 0.75
C GLY A 182 -23.29 13.27 1.37
N GLU A 183 -23.54 12.19 0.65
CA GLU A 183 -24.18 11.01 1.24
C GLU A 183 -23.24 10.32 2.24
N ARG A 184 -23.84 9.76 3.30
CA ARG A 184 -23.09 9.09 4.37
C ARG A 184 -23.45 7.61 4.45
N PHE A 185 -22.39 6.78 4.52
CA PHE A 185 -22.51 5.32 4.57
C PHE A 185 -21.93 4.77 5.88
N MET A 186 -22.53 5.18 7.00
CA MET A 186 -22.13 4.75 8.35
C MET A 186 -23.20 3.86 8.97
N THR A 187 -23.00 2.56 8.94
CA THR A 187 -23.87 1.58 9.59
C THR A 187 -23.05 0.62 10.45
N GLY A 188 -23.48 0.38 11.70
CA GLY A 188 -22.94 -0.66 12.56
C GLY A 188 -21.45 -0.48 12.88
N CYS A 189 -21.05 0.71 13.33
CA CYS A 189 -19.66 0.99 13.71
C CYS A 189 -19.16 -0.01 14.77
N ARG A 190 -17.98 -0.60 14.53
CA ARG A 190 -17.31 -1.57 15.43
C ARG A 190 -16.13 -0.95 16.19
N HIS A 191 -15.92 0.35 16.11
CA HIS A 191 -14.81 1.08 16.75
C HIS A 191 -13.43 0.46 16.46
N CYS A 192 -13.21 -0.03 15.23
CA CYS A 192 -12.02 -0.75 14.82
C CYS A 192 -10.79 0.14 14.59
N ILE A 193 -10.99 1.45 14.40
CA ILE A 193 -9.92 2.42 14.14
C ILE A 193 -10.02 3.55 15.16
N LYS A 194 -8.95 3.74 15.95
CA LYS A 194 -8.89 4.71 17.05
C LYS A 194 -9.12 6.16 16.62
N THR A 195 -8.64 6.52 15.43
CA THR A 195 -8.72 7.89 14.87
C THR A 195 -10.00 8.16 14.07
N CYS A 196 -10.84 7.14 13.85
CA CYS A 196 -12.10 7.29 13.12
C CYS A 196 -13.22 7.73 14.07
N ASP A 197 -13.82 8.90 13.76
CA ASP A 197 -15.03 9.33 14.42
C ASP A 197 -16.28 8.97 13.57
N PRO A 198 -17.11 8.01 14.01
CA PRO A 198 -18.28 7.57 13.25
C PRO A 198 -19.35 8.66 13.11
N LYS A 199 -19.31 9.73 13.91
CA LYS A 199 -20.27 10.84 13.81
C LYS A 199 -19.95 11.77 12.64
N THR A 200 -18.68 11.90 12.27
CA THR A 200 -18.20 12.82 11.24
C THR A 200 -17.69 12.13 9.98
N ALA A 201 -17.29 10.86 10.08
CA ALA A 201 -16.81 10.09 8.94
C ALA A 201 -17.89 9.94 7.84
N PRO A 202 -17.55 10.14 6.57
CA PRO A 202 -18.52 10.02 5.48
C PRO A 202 -18.94 8.56 5.25
N TYR A 203 -18.06 7.60 5.52
CA TYR A 203 -18.34 6.17 5.39
C TYR A 203 -17.46 5.33 6.30
N CYS A 204 -17.88 4.10 6.58
CA CYS A 204 -17.06 3.09 7.24
C CYS A 204 -16.11 2.48 6.23
N ILE A 205 -14.79 2.74 6.35
CA ILE A 205 -13.80 2.25 5.40
C ILE A 205 -13.75 0.73 5.34
N THR A 206 -13.83 0.06 6.48
CA THR A 206 -13.83 -1.41 6.55
C THR A 206 -15.01 -1.99 5.76
N ARG A 207 -16.21 -1.42 5.95
CA ARG A 207 -17.41 -1.86 5.21
C ARG A 207 -17.25 -1.61 3.71
N ALA A 208 -16.78 -0.42 3.32
CA ALA A 208 -16.61 -0.06 1.92
C ALA A 208 -15.60 -0.98 1.20
N LEU A 209 -14.50 -1.36 1.87
CA LEU A 209 -13.54 -2.31 1.32
C LEU A 209 -14.11 -3.73 1.22
N ILE A 210 -14.88 -4.19 2.22
CA ILE A 210 -15.55 -5.50 2.18
C ILE A 210 -16.59 -5.53 1.05
N ASN A 211 -17.44 -4.50 0.93
CA ASN A 211 -18.42 -4.43 -0.15
C ASN A 211 -17.76 -4.57 -1.51
N ALA A 212 -16.69 -3.80 -1.77
CA ALA A 212 -15.95 -3.87 -3.01
C ALA A 212 -15.43 -5.30 -3.28
N ALA A 213 -14.70 -5.88 -2.32
CA ALA A 213 -14.09 -7.22 -2.48
C ALA A 213 -15.12 -8.34 -2.67
N THR A 214 -16.32 -8.19 -2.10
CA THR A 214 -17.43 -9.16 -2.23
C THR A 214 -18.35 -8.91 -3.43
N GLY A 215 -18.04 -7.90 -4.28
CA GLY A 215 -18.72 -7.64 -5.54
C GLY A 215 -19.75 -6.52 -5.53
N ASP A 216 -20.07 -5.92 -4.37
CA ASP A 216 -20.92 -4.74 -4.28
C ASP A 216 -20.08 -3.47 -4.57
N VAL A 217 -19.62 -3.36 -5.83
CA VAL A 217 -18.71 -2.30 -6.27
C VAL A 217 -19.37 -0.92 -6.28
N ASP A 218 -20.71 -0.84 -6.39
CA ASP A 218 -21.47 0.42 -6.40
C ASP A 218 -21.64 1.02 -5.00
N ASN A 219 -21.36 0.25 -3.94
CA ASN A 219 -21.35 0.67 -2.55
C ASN A 219 -19.99 0.39 -1.88
N GLY A 220 -18.95 0.16 -2.68
CA GLY A 220 -17.63 -0.23 -2.25
C GLY A 220 -16.53 0.75 -2.65
N LEU A 221 -15.46 0.78 -1.86
CA LEU A 221 -14.25 1.54 -2.15
C LEU A 221 -13.24 0.62 -2.86
N LEU A 222 -12.91 0.91 -4.11
CA LEU A 222 -11.98 0.14 -4.93
C LEU A 222 -10.59 0.80 -4.89
N PHE A 223 -9.79 0.50 -3.89
CA PHE A 223 -8.41 0.96 -3.83
C PHE A 223 -7.56 0.32 -4.93
N CYS A 224 -6.75 1.13 -5.61
CA CYS A 224 -5.89 0.69 -6.69
C CYS A 224 -4.63 1.54 -6.81
N GLY A 225 -3.58 1.03 -7.45
CA GLY A 225 -2.42 1.83 -7.86
C GLY A 225 -2.71 2.68 -9.09
N SER A 226 -1.82 3.63 -9.38
CA SER A 226 -1.95 4.55 -10.50
C SER A 226 -2.06 3.87 -11.86
N ASN A 227 -1.54 2.65 -11.98
CA ASN A 227 -1.48 1.86 -13.21
C ASN A 227 -2.63 0.83 -13.34
N ALA A 228 -3.69 0.90 -12.51
CA ALA A 228 -4.82 -0.03 -12.58
C ALA A 228 -5.50 -0.02 -13.97
N TRP A 229 -5.58 1.13 -14.61
CA TRP A 229 -6.14 1.30 -15.95
C TRP A 229 -5.41 0.52 -17.07
N ARG A 230 -4.22 -0.04 -16.78
CA ARG A 230 -3.45 -0.85 -17.74
C ARG A 230 -3.94 -2.29 -17.82
N ALA A 231 -4.79 -2.72 -16.88
CA ALA A 231 -5.40 -4.05 -16.89
C ALA A 231 -6.33 -4.20 -18.10
N GLN A 232 -6.10 -5.20 -18.95
CA GLN A 232 -6.87 -5.44 -20.16
C GLN A 232 -7.53 -6.81 -20.21
N LYS A 233 -7.08 -7.74 -19.37
CA LYS A 233 -7.55 -9.12 -19.29
C LYS A 233 -7.30 -9.71 -17.91
N ILE A 234 -7.97 -10.82 -17.62
CA ILE A 234 -7.58 -11.68 -16.50
C ILE A 234 -6.33 -12.46 -16.93
N GLU A 235 -5.31 -12.43 -16.09
CA GLU A 235 -4.03 -13.10 -16.30
C GLU A 235 -3.87 -14.25 -15.30
N ARG A 236 -2.92 -15.16 -15.52
CA ARG A 236 -2.50 -16.09 -14.48
C ARG A 236 -1.32 -15.49 -13.71
N THR A 237 -1.30 -15.68 -12.41
CA THR A 237 -0.18 -15.20 -11.56
C THR A 237 1.18 -15.69 -12.08
N VAL A 238 1.24 -16.92 -12.58
CA VAL A 238 2.49 -17.50 -13.10
C VAL A 238 3.01 -16.70 -14.31
N ASP A 239 2.12 -16.29 -15.23
CA ASP A 239 2.53 -15.54 -16.42
C ASP A 239 3.11 -14.16 -16.04
N ILE A 240 2.53 -13.51 -15.02
CA ILE A 240 3.05 -12.25 -14.46
C ILE A 240 4.43 -12.50 -13.81
N MET A 241 4.58 -13.57 -13.05
CA MET A 241 5.84 -13.89 -12.36
C MET A 241 6.95 -14.24 -13.35
N GLU A 242 6.64 -14.92 -14.46
CA GLU A 242 7.60 -15.20 -15.54
C GLU A 242 8.05 -13.91 -16.24
N GLU A 243 7.15 -12.95 -16.48
CA GLU A 243 7.52 -11.62 -17.00
C GLU A 243 8.43 -10.86 -16.03
N MET A 244 8.23 -11.06 -14.72
CA MET A 244 8.99 -10.39 -13.67
C MET A 244 10.31 -11.12 -13.32
N ALA A 245 10.57 -12.30 -13.85
CA ALA A 245 11.81 -13.03 -13.56
C ALA A 245 13.00 -12.37 -14.27
#